data_d6cb865e07e855a4a1e2ae7af3d401d4
#
_entry.id   d6cb865e07e855a4a1e2ae7af3d401d4
#
_cell.length_a   1.000
_cell.length_b   1.000
_cell.length_c   1.000
_cell.angle_alpha   90.00
_cell.angle_beta   90.00
_cell.angle_gamma   90.00
#
_symmetry.space_group_name_H-M   'P 1'
#
loop_
_entity.id
_entity.type
_entity.pdbx_description
1 polymer ?
#
loop_
_entity_poly.entity_id
_entity_poly.type
_entity_poly.pdbx_seq_one_letter_code
_entity_poly.pdbx_strand_id
1 'polypeptide(L)'
;MFDSFLHKNMRVPYRLHAKKMRSSENPKAVVVFIHGIASNAAMWKKAESEIEGEFDIYAVDLIGHGKSPKPKWLGAQSLAVQARAVRRMVFTMKKYKKPLFLVGHSMGSLVAAEFSKMYPNLVDKIFLLSPPIYSPEEARESVQEFILKKSYQKIVSDPKESIKFVNTAIGMGVADVEKFDSQEQFRPVRRSLKEAIIQQDTFAVLSKTETPTKIIYGAFDPVVIGRNIRKLGRINDKIKVSRVLSAHDPTKSMISQVSKDINKALKEQK
;
A
#
# COMPACT_ATOMS: atom_id res chain seq x y z
N MET A 1 3.79 -11.16 -25.54
CA MET A 1 2.41 -11.20 -26.09
C MET A 1 1.49 -12.05 -25.23
N PHE A 2 1.83 -13.29 -24.90
CA PHE A 2 1.02 -14.22 -24.08
C PHE A 2 0.73 -13.69 -22.66
N ASP A 3 1.72 -13.15 -21.95
CA ASP A 3 1.56 -12.56 -20.61
C ASP A 3 0.50 -11.43 -20.59
N SER A 4 0.58 -10.51 -21.56
CA SER A 4 -0.40 -9.43 -21.70
C SER A 4 -1.81 -9.97 -22.02
N PHE A 5 -1.93 -10.95 -22.89
CA PHE A 5 -3.21 -11.58 -23.21
C PHE A 5 -3.86 -12.17 -21.96
N LEU A 6 -3.10 -12.98 -21.20
CA LEU A 6 -3.59 -13.68 -20.04
C LEU A 6 -4.00 -12.71 -18.91
N HIS A 7 -3.15 -11.74 -18.58
CA HIS A 7 -3.33 -10.91 -17.39
C HIS A 7 -4.08 -9.60 -17.65
N LYS A 8 -3.99 -9.05 -18.86
CA LYS A 8 -4.72 -7.83 -19.25
C LYS A 8 -6.11 -8.16 -19.79
N ASN A 9 -6.20 -9.05 -20.79
CA ASN A 9 -7.45 -9.33 -21.50
C ASN A 9 -8.33 -10.32 -20.73
N MET A 10 -7.77 -11.46 -20.31
CA MET A 10 -8.49 -12.47 -19.53
C MET A 10 -8.55 -12.14 -18.04
N ARG A 11 -7.87 -11.09 -17.57
CA ARG A 11 -7.82 -10.64 -16.17
C ARG A 11 -7.38 -11.71 -15.17
N VAL A 12 -6.61 -12.71 -15.60
CA VAL A 12 -6.02 -13.72 -14.70
C VAL A 12 -5.08 -13.00 -13.72
N PRO A 13 -5.26 -13.14 -12.40
CA PRO A 13 -4.41 -12.45 -11.44
C PRO A 13 -2.98 -13.00 -11.46
N TYR A 14 -1.98 -12.15 -11.30
CA TYR A 14 -0.59 -12.57 -11.09
C TYR A 14 -0.43 -13.33 -9.76
N ARG A 15 0.51 -14.27 -9.74
CA ARG A 15 0.97 -14.90 -8.49
C ARG A 15 2.06 -14.04 -7.88
N LEU A 16 1.79 -13.45 -6.72
CA LEU A 16 2.76 -12.67 -5.97
C LEU A 16 3.71 -13.58 -5.19
N HIS A 17 4.94 -13.11 -5.01
CA HIS A 17 5.81 -13.63 -3.98
C HIS A 17 5.31 -13.13 -2.62
N ALA A 18 5.06 -14.07 -1.72
CA ALA A 18 4.64 -13.77 -0.35
C ALA A 18 5.56 -14.50 0.62
N LYS A 19 6.05 -13.75 1.60
CA LYS A 19 6.82 -14.29 2.71
C LYS A 19 5.90 -14.51 3.90
N LYS A 20 5.78 -15.74 4.38
CA LYS A 20 5.18 -16.03 5.67
C LYS A 20 6.18 -15.61 6.75
N MET A 21 5.86 -14.59 7.52
CA MET A 21 6.72 -14.03 8.55
C MET A 21 6.53 -14.77 9.86
N ARG A 22 5.26 -15.01 10.25
CA ARG A 22 4.90 -15.75 11.43
C ARG A 22 3.79 -16.74 11.13
N SER A 23 3.85 -17.92 11.77
CA SER A 23 2.79 -18.93 11.79
C SER A 23 2.36 -19.17 13.22
N SER A 24 1.06 -19.19 13.47
CA SER A 24 0.48 -19.64 14.72
C SER A 24 -0.15 -21.02 14.53
N GLU A 25 -0.15 -21.86 15.57
CA GLU A 25 -0.83 -23.15 15.53
C GLU A 25 -2.35 -22.98 15.42
N ASN A 26 -2.90 -22.00 16.14
CA ASN A 26 -4.32 -21.65 16.09
C ASN A 26 -4.52 -20.15 15.82
N PRO A 27 -4.31 -19.69 14.58
CA PRO A 27 -4.36 -18.28 14.29
C PRO A 27 -5.78 -17.73 14.45
N LYS A 28 -5.92 -16.63 15.18
CA LYS A 28 -7.18 -15.90 15.35
C LYS A 28 -7.51 -15.03 14.15
N ALA A 29 -6.50 -14.64 13.40
CA ALA A 29 -6.64 -13.83 12.19
C ALA A 29 -5.45 -14.03 11.25
N VAL A 30 -5.60 -13.52 10.02
CA VAL A 30 -4.53 -13.37 9.03
C VAL A 30 -4.22 -11.89 8.87
N VAL A 31 -2.94 -11.52 8.98
CA VAL A 31 -2.45 -10.16 8.76
C VAL A 31 -1.55 -10.15 7.53
N VAL A 32 -1.85 -9.30 6.57
CA VAL A 32 -1.06 -9.15 5.34
C VAL A 32 -0.49 -7.75 5.25
N PHE A 33 0.84 -7.68 5.24
CA PHE A 33 1.59 -6.45 5.04
C PHE A 33 1.86 -6.20 3.56
N ILE A 34 1.60 -4.97 3.11
CA ILE A 34 1.76 -4.50 1.72
C ILE A 34 2.69 -3.29 1.73
N HIS A 35 3.86 -3.42 1.07
CA HIS A 35 4.90 -2.40 1.06
C HIS A 35 4.60 -1.20 0.15
N GLY A 36 5.38 -0.13 0.29
CA GLY A 36 5.34 1.06 -0.55
C GLY A 36 6.10 0.92 -1.87
N ILE A 37 6.12 2.00 -2.67
CA ILE A 37 6.87 2.06 -3.92
C ILE A 37 8.37 1.86 -3.66
N ALA A 38 9.08 1.28 -4.61
CA ALA A 38 10.53 1.00 -4.56
C ALA A 38 10.99 0.09 -3.41
N SER A 39 10.08 -0.53 -2.68
CA SER A 39 10.36 -1.41 -1.53
C SER A 39 9.98 -2.87 -1.84
N ASN A 40 9.98 -3.72 -0.83
CA ASN A 40 9.58 -5.13 -0.91
C ASN A 40 9.15 -5.65 0.47
N ALA A 41 8.79 -6.94 0.56
CA ALA A 41 8.33 -7.58 1.80
C ALA A 41 9.33 -7.51 2.96
N ALA A 42 10.64 -7.34 2.71
CA ALA A 42 11.66 -7.32 3.76
C ALA A 42 11.56 -6.10 4.68
N MET A 43 10.97 -4.98 4.21
CA MET A 43 10.76 -3.78 5.05
C MET A 43 9.97 -4.09 6.33
N TRP A 44 9.15 -5.12 6.30
CA TRP A 44 8.27 -5.48 7.41
C TRP A 44 8.92 -6.38 8.47
N LYS A 45 10.22 -6.74 8.30
CA LYS A 45 10.91 -7.67 9.23
C LYS A 45 10.85 -7.21 10.68
N LYS A 46 10.98 -5.91 10.94
CA LYS A 46 10.90 -5.32 12.29
C LYS A 46 9.44 -5.17 12.77
N ALA A 47 8.49 -5.05 11.86
CA ALA A 47 7.08 -4.85 12.21
C ALA A 47 6.42 -6.12 12.77
N GLU A 48 6.90 -7.29 12.37
CA GLU A 48 6.34 -8.57 12.81
C GLU A 48 6.37 -8.74 14.32
N SER A 49 7.49 -8.39 14.97
CA SER A 49 7.64 -8.49 16.44
C SER A 49 6.74 -7.54 17.22
N GLU A 50 6.26 -6.46 16.60
CA GLU A 50 5.37 -5.48 17.23
C GLU A 50 3.89 -5.86 17.13
N ILE A 51 3.53 -6.88 16.35
CA ILE A 51 2.16 -7.41 16.26
C ILE A 51 1.98 -8.50 17.30
N GLU A 52 1.27 -8.18 18.37
CA GLU A 52 0.97 -9.09 19.47
C GLU A 52 -0.28 -9.92 19.17
N GLY A 53 -0.24 -11.21 19.46
CA GLY A 53 -1.36 -12.14 19.31
C GLY A 53 -1.04 -13.34 18.42
N GLU A 54 -1.96 -14.30 18.41
CA GLU A 54 -1.87 -15.55 17.64
C GLU A 54 -2.38 -15.29 16.21
N PHE A 55 -1.50 -14.83 15.33
CA PHE A 55 -1.82 -14.48 13.95
C PHE A 55 -0.90 -15.19 12.97
N ASP A 56 -1.46 -15.58 11.83
CA ASP A 56 -0.66 -15.83 10.64
C ASP A 56 -0.30 -14.49 10.00
N ILE A 57 0.99 -14.20 9.86
CA ILE A 57 1.48 -12.92 9.32
C ILE A 57 2.22 -13.17 8.01
N TYR A 58 1.84 -12.41 6.99
CA TYR A 58 2.44 -12.45 5.66
C TYR A 58 2.87 -11.06 5.23
N ALA A 59 3.96 -10.98 4.47
CA ALA A 59 4.35 -9.80 3.73
C ALA A 59 4.47 -10.14 2.25
N VAL A 60 3.97 -9.26 1.37
CA VAL A 60 3.93 -9.52 -0.06
C VAL A 60 4.85 -8.57 -0.81
N ASP A 61 5.45 -9.07 -1.89
CA ASP A 61 6.05 -8.24 -2.92
C ASP A 61 4.99 -7.90 -3.96
N LEU A 62 4.72 -6.62 -4.18
CA LEU A 62 3.79 -6.16 -5.21
C LEU A 62 4.32 -6.42 -6.62
N ILE A 63 3.44 -6.44 -7.62
CA ILE A 63 3.84 -6.54 -9.04
C ILE A 63 4.83 -5.41 -9.35
N GLY A 64 5.93 -5.77 -10.01
CA GLY A 64 7.01 -4.83 -10.31
C GLY A 64 8.09 -4.73 -9.25
N HIS A 65 7.91 -5.32 -8.07
CA HIS A 65 8.79 -5.19 -6.91
C HIS A 65 9.29 -6.55 -6.39
N GLY A 66 10.40 -6.54 -5.67
CA GLY A 66 10.98 -7.70 -5.04
C GLY A 66 11.10 -8.89 -5.98
N LYS A 67 10.62 -10.06 -5.55
CA LYS A 67 10.62 -11.33 -6.29
C LYS A 67 9.31 -11.56 -7.08
N SER A 68 8.35 -10.63 -7.02
CA SER A 68 7.12 -10.73 -7.80
C SER A 68 7.31 -10.44 -9.29
N PRO A 69 6.38 -10.87 -10.17
CA PRO A 69 6.46 -10.63 -11.61
C PRO A 69 6.65 -9.14 -11.97
N LYS A 70 7.46 -8.88 -13.01
CA LYS A 70 7.75 -7.52 -13.52
C LYS A 70 7.25 -7.36 -14.97
N PRO A 71 5.92 -7.39 -15.20
CA PRO A 71 5.36 -7.36 -16.54
C PRO A 71 5.68 -6.05 -17.27
N LYS A 72 5.70 -6.13 -18.63
CA LYS A 72 6.09 -5.00 -19.49
C LYS A 72 4.90 -4.24 -20.10
N TRP A 73 3.66 -4.75 -20.01
CA TRP A 73 2.50 -4.09 -20.60
C TRP A 73 1.99 -2.91 -19.73
N LEU A 74 1.40 -1.90 -20.39
CA LEU A 74 0.88 -0.70 -19.73
C LEU A 74 -0.37 -1.01 -18.89
N GLY A 75 -0.43 -0.48 -17.68
CA GLY A 75 -1.50 -0.76 -16.72
C GLY A 75 -1.25 -1.97 -15.82
N ALA A 76 -0.12 -2.69 -16.02
CA ALA A 76 0.22 -3.88 -15.24
C ALA A 76 0.38 -3.61 -13.74
N GLN A 77 0.70 -2.38 -13.37
CA GLN A 77 0.92 -1.98 -11.99
C GLN A 77 -0.17 -1.05 -11.45
N SER A 78 -1.32 -0.95 -12.13
CA SER A 78 -2.47 -0.22 -11.63
C SER A 78 -3.00 -0.82 -10.33
N LEU A 79 -3.64 -0.02 -9.49
CA LEU A 79 -4.18 -0.45 -8.21
C LEU A 79 -5.11 -1.67 -8.35
N ALA A 80 -5.97 -1.69 -9.38
CA ALA A 80 -6.88 -2.79 -9.63
C ALA A 80 -6.16 -4.11 -9.99
N VAL A 81 -5.03 -4.04 -10.74
CA VAL A 81 -4.22 -5.24 -11.06
C VAL A 81 -3.49 -5.74 -9.83
N GLN A 82 -2.93 -4.83 -9.03
CA GLN A 82 -2.30 -5.15 -7.74
C GLN A 82 -3.31 -5.80 -6.78
N ALA A 83 -4.49 -5.21 -6.61
CA ALA A 83 -5.54 -5.74 -5.74
C ALA A 83 -6.00 -7.15 -6.15
N ARG A 84 -6.15 -7.41 -7.47
CA ARG A 84 -6.45 -8.77 -7.96
C ARG A 84 -5.35 -9.78 -7.61
N ALA A 85 -4.09 -9.38 -7.71
CA ALA A 85 -2.95 -10.23 -7.37
C ALA A 85 -2.89 -10.52 -5.85
N VAL A 86 -3.12 -9.52 -5.01
CA VAL A 86 -3.25 -9.69 -3.56
C VAL A 86 -4.43 -10.62 -3.23
N ARG A 87 -5.58 -10.47 -3.91
CA ARG A 87 -6.73 -11.38 -3.72
C ARG A 87 -6.35 -12.83 -4.00
N ARG A 88 -5.68 -13.10 -5.14
CA ARG A 88 -5.22 -14.46 -5.48
C ARG A 88 -4.38 -15.06 -4.35
N MET A 89 -3.45 -14.29 -3.80
CA MET A 89 -2.62 -14.71 -2.67
C MET A 89 -3.46 -15.00 -1.43
N VAL A 90 -4.35 -14.08 -1.04
CA VAL A 90 -5.24 -14.24 0.12
C VAL A 90 -6.10 -15.50 0.00
N PHE A 91 -6.61 -15.83 -1.19
CA PHE A 91 -7.37 -17.06 -1.41
C PHE A 91 -6.57 -18.32 -1.11
N THR A 92 -5.27 -18.34 -1.43
CA THR A 92 -4.43 -19.49 -1.10
C THR A 92 -4.13 -19.62 0.40
N MET A 93 -4.22 -18.51 1.14
CA MET A 93 -3.93 -18.45 2.58
C MET A 93 -5.18 -18.59 3.43
N LYS A 94 -6.36 -18.18 2.94
CA LYS A 94 -7.65 -18.21 3.67
C LYS A 94 -8.26 -19.63 3.78
N LYS A 95 -7.43 -20.62 4.08
CA LYS A 95 -7.83 -22.01 4.28
C LYS A 95 -8.83 -22.18 5.43
N TYR A 96 -9.03 -21.15 6.29
CA TYR A 96 -9.66 -21.31 7.59
C TYR A 96 -10.78 -20.31 7.92
N LYS A 97 -11.30 -19.52 6.97
CA LYS A 97 -12.36 -18.51 7.23
C LYS A 97 -12.06 -17.55 8.40
N LYS A 98 -10.80 -17.25 8.63
CA LYS A 98 -10.38 -16.34 9.70
C LYS A 98 -10.47 -14.88 9.25
N PRO A 99 -10.68 -13.92 10.17
CA PRO A 99 -10.63 -12.50 9.86
C PRO A 99 -9.34 -12.11 9.13
N LEU A 100 -9.47 -11.24 8.12
CA LEU A 100 -8.37 -10.73 7.32
C LEU A 100 -8.13 -9.25 7.59
N PHE A 101 -6.91 -8.91 7.95
CA PHE A 101 -6.44 -7.54 8.12
C PHE A 101 -5.37 -7.21 7.08
N LEU A 102 -5.57 -6.14 6.31
CA LEU A 102 -4.56 -5.63 5.39
C LEU A 102 -3.88 -4.41 6.00
N VAL A 103 -2.56 -4.40 6.01
CA VAL A 103 -1.73 -3.29 6.51
C VAL A 103 -0.87 -2.79 5.35
N GLY A 104 -1.25 -1.67 4.76
CA GLY A 104 -0.53 -1.07 3.65
C GLY A 104 0.29 0.14 4.09
N HIS A 105 1.50 0.31 3.52
CA HIS A 105 2.31 1.50 3.65
C HIS A 105 2.40 2.25 2.32
N SER A 106 2.25 3.56 2.34
CA SER A 106 2.41 4.42 1.17
C SER A 106 1.57 3.91 -0.01
N MET A 107 2.16 3.56 -1.16
CA MET A 107 1.48 2.92 -2.29
C MET A 107 0.71 1.64 -1.87
N GLY A 108 1.25 0.85 -0.95
CA GLY A 108 0.56 -0.34 -0.42
C GLY A 108 -0.76 -0.02 0.28
N SER A 109 -0.89 1.19 0.85
CA SER A 109 -2.16 1.70 1.39
C SER A 109 -3.20 1.91 0.31
N LEU A 110 -2.80 2.42 -0.86
CA LEU A 110 -3.69 2.61 -2.01
C LEU A 110 -4.17 1.26 -2.55
N VAL A 111 -3.26 0.27 -2.58
CA VAL A 111 -3.60 -1.12 -2.98
C VAL A 111 -4.59 -1.74 -1.98
N ALA A 112 -4.41 -1.54 -0.67
CA ALA A 112 -5.33 -2.03 0.35
C ALA A 112 -6.72 -1.37 0.24
N ALA A 113 -6.78 -0.07 -0.05
CA ALA A 113 -8.01 0.66 -0.30
C ALA A 113 -8.74 0.14 -1.55
N GLU A 114 -8.02 -0.05 -2.66
CA GLU A 114 -8.60 -0.63 -3.88
C GLU A 114 -9.06 -2.07 -3.68
N PHE A 115 -8.30 -2.86 -2.88
CA PHE A 115 -8.73 -4.21 -2.50
C PHE A 115 -10.06 -4.19 -1.74
N SER A 116 -10.23 -3.31 -0.76
CA SER A 116 -11.47 -3.21 0.02
C SER A 116 -12.66 -2.77 -0.83
N LYS A 117 -12.46 -1.88 -1.82
CA LYS A 117 -13.47 -1.52 -2.81
C LYS A 117 -13.89 -2.71 -3.67
N MET A 118 -12.91 -3.46 -4.19
CA MET A 118 -13.18 -4.58 -5.11
C MET A 118 -13.70 -5.84 -4.40
N TYR A 119 -13.32 -6.04 -3.15
CA TYR A 119 -13.58 -7.27 -2.39
C TYR A 119 -13.99 -6.99 -0.92
N PRO A 120 -15.03 -6.19 -0.67
CA PRO A 120 -15.38 -5.75 0.68
C PRO A 120 -15.68 -6.91 1.64
N ASN A 121 -16.23 -8.02 1.14
CA ASN A 121 -16.54 -9.19 1.96
C ASN A 121 -15.34 -10.11 2.26
N LEU A 122 -14.15 -9.77 1.78
CA LEU A 122 -12.93 -10.56 2.01
C LEU A 122 -12.00 -9.96 3.06
N VAL A 123 -12.23 -8.72 3.48
CA VAL A 123 -11.38 -8.01 4.42
C VAL A 123 -12.21 -7.41 5.54
N ASP A 124 -11.80 -7.65 6.77
CA ASP A 124 -12.52 -7.19 7.95
C ASP A 124 -12.12 -5.76 8.35
N LYS A 125 -10.86 -5.39 8.14
CA LYS A 125 -10.37 -4.03 8.37
C LYS A 125 -9.09 -3.76 7.57
N ILE A 126 -8.91 -2.51 7.15
CA ILE A 126 -7.67 -2.06 6.53
C ILE A 126 -6.98 -1.00 7.38
N PHE A 127 -5.65 -1.07 7.39
CA PHE A 127 -4.76 -0.13 8.05
C PHE A 127 -3.90 0.54 6.98
N LEU A 128 -4.01 1.85 6.87
CA LEU A 128 -3.33 2.65 5.87
C LEU A 128 -2.27 3.51 6.56
N LEU A 129 -1.01 3.14 6.39
CA LEU A 129 0.13 3.82 6.98
C LEU A 129 0.72 4.80 5.97
N SER A 130 0.75 6.08 6.32
CA SER A 130 1.29 7.16 5.49
C SER A 130 0.76 7.16 4.04
N PRO A 131 -0.58 7.08 3.79
CA PRO A 131 -1.12 6.99 2.44
C PRO A 131 -1.03 8.33 1.68
N PRO A 132 -0.47 8.36 0.45
CA PRO A 132 -0.43 9.55 -0.39
C PRO A 132 -1.78 9.75 -1.12
N ILE A 133 -2.81 10.19 -0.41
CA ILE A 133 -4.17 10.36 -0.95
C ILE A 133 -4.35 11.77 -1.50
N TYR A 134 -4.64 11.87 -2.80
CA TYR A 134 -4.85 13.14 -3.49
C TYR A 134 -6.31 13.58 -3.45
N SER A 135 -6.52 14.89 -3.63
CA SER A 135 -7.86 15.47 -3.77
C SER A 135 -8.55 14.94 -5.03
N PRO A 136 -9.90 14.84 -5.04
CA PRO A 136 -10.64 14.64 -6.28
C PRO A 136 -10.31 15.74 -7.31
N GLU A 137 -10.38 15.40 -8.61
CA GLU A 137 -10.04 16.36 -9.69
C GLU A 137 -10.83 17.67 -9.61
N GLU A 138 -12.08 17.61 -9.16
CA GLU A 138 -12.98 18.76 -8.99
C GLU A 138 -12.67 19.62 -7.76
N ALA A 139 -11.81 19.14 -6.87
CA ALA A 139 -11.46 19.85 -5.64
C ALA A 139 -10.18 20.69 -5.82
N ARG A 140 -10.17 21.88 -5.21
CA ARG A 140 -8.95 22.72 -5.18
C ARG A 140 -7.81 21.99 -4.48
N GLU A 141 -6.74 21.71 -5.23
CA GLU A 141 -5.50 21.13 -4.72
C GLU A 141 -4.82 22.05 -3.70
N SER A 142 -4.11 21.49 -2.73
CA SER A 142 -3.18 22.23 -1.90
C SER A 142 -1.86 22.49 -2.65
N VAL A 143 -1.12 23.53 -2.26
CA VAL A 143 0.22 23.82 -2.83
C VAL A 143 1.14 22.60 -2.70
N GLN A 144 1.12 21.91 -1.55
CA GLN A 144 1.89 20.69 -1.32
C GLN A 144 1.52 19.60 -2.34
N GLU A 145 0.23 19.36 -2.56
CA GLU A 145 -0.27 18.35 -3.50
C GLU A 145 0.15 18.67 -4.94
N PHE A 146 0.00 19.93 -5.34
CA PHE A 146 0.42 20.40 -6.67
C PHE A 146 1.92 20.16 -6.90
N ILE A 147 2.77 20.53 -5.94
CA ILE A 147 4.23 20.34 -6.04
C ILE A 147 4.56 18.85 -6.14
N LEU A 148 3.95 18.00 -5.31
CA LEU A 148 4.18 16.55 -5.35
C LEU A 148 3.77 15.94 -6.70
N LYS A 149 2.58 16.27 -7.20
CA LYS A 149 2.11 15.77 -8.50
C LYS A 149 3.04 16.21 -9.64
N LYS A 150 3.49 17.47 -9.66
CA LYS A 150 4.44 17.99 -10.65
C LYS A 150 5.80 17.28 -10.57
N SER A 151 6.31 17.03 -9.37
CA SER A 151 7.56 16.29 -9.17
C SER A 151 7.44 14.86 -9.70
N TYR A 152 6.34 14.18 -9.40
CA TYR A 152 6.09 12.82 -9.89
C TYR A 152 5.88 12.76 -11.40
N GLN A 153 5.19 13.74 -11.98
CA GLN A 153 5.05 13.85 -13.43
C GLN A 153 6.41 14.02 -14.12
N LYS A 154 7.30 14.85 -13.55
CA LYS A 154 8.68 15.02 -14.04
C LYS A 154 9.46 13.71 -13.98
N ILE A 155 9.39 12.96 -12.87
CA ILE A 155 10.01 11.64 -12.72
C ILE A 155 9.48 10.64 -13.77
N VAL A 156 8.24 10.72 -14.14
CA VAL A 156 7.65 9.81 -15.14
C VAL A 156 8.04 10.21 -16.56
N SER A 157 8.14 11.52 -16.87
CA SER A 157 8.40 12.03 -18.22
C SER A 157 9.87 11.95 -18.64
N ASP A 158 10.81 12.12 -17.70
CA ASP A 158 12.26 12.09 -17.96
C ASP A 158 12.96 10.96 -17.19
N PRO A 159 13.10 9.76 -17.79
CA PRO A 159 13.68 8.62 -17.10
C PRO A 159 15.16 8.77 -16.72
N LYS A 160 15.96 9.55 -17.50
CA LYS A 160 17.41 9.68 -17.24
C LYS A 160 17.68 10.58 -16.03
N GLU A 161 17.11 11.77 -16.02
CA GLU A 161 17.22 12.70 -14.89
C GLU A 161 16.55 12.16 -13.63
N SER A 162 15.49 11.37 -13.80
CA SER A 162 14.74 10.78 -12.69
C SER A 162 15.55 9.81 -11.83
N ILE A 163 16.38 8.97 -12.43
CA ILE A 163 17.25 8.06 -11.65
C ILE A 163 18.21 8.87 -10.79
N LYS A 164 18.83 9.90 -11.38
CA LYS A 164 19.75 10.78 -10.65
C LYS A 164 19.05 11.47 -9.48
N PHE A 165 17.87 12.05 -9.73
CA PHE A 165 17.06 12.72 -8.72
C PHE A 165 16.64 11.76 -7.60
N VAL A 166 16.10 10.58 -7.94
CA VAL A 166 15.66 9.58 -6.96
C VAL A 166 16.84 9.03 -6.16
N ASN A 167 17.98 8.72 -6.81
CA ASN A 167 19.17 8.26 -6.12
C ASN A 167 19.78 9.31 -5.18
N THR A 168 19.65 10.59 -5.53
CA THR A 168 20.05 11.69 -4.64
C THR A 168 19.14 11.74 -3.41
N ALA A 169 17.83 11.63 -3.59
CA ALA A 169 16.85 11.61 -2.50
C ALA A 169 17.06 10.40 -1.56
N ILE A 170 17.37 9.22 -2.12
CA ILE A 170 17.76 8.01 -1.36
C ILE A 170 19.04 8.29 -0.55
N GLY A 171 20.04 8.89 -1.17
CA GLY A 171 21.29 9.26 -0.50
C GLY A 171 21.11 10.28 0.64
N MET A 172 20.05 11.06 0.61
CA MET A 172 19.63 11.99 1.68
C MET A 172 18.75 11.32 2.75
N GLY A 173 18.50 10.01 2.67
CA GLY A 173 17.68 9.29 3.64
C GLY A 173 16.16 9.50 3.49
N VAL A 174 15.70 9.96 2.34
CA VAL A 174 14.25 10.15 2.07
C VAL A 174 13.52 8.80 1.94
N ALA A 175 14.24 7.75 1.55
CA ALA A 175 13.71 6.38 1.47
C ALA A 175 14.82 5.35 1.77
N ASP A 176 14.47 4.32 2.54
CA ASP A 176 15.37 3.20 2.84
C ASP A 176 15.28 2.12 1.75
N VAL A 177 15.82 2.43 0.59
CA VAL A 177 15.89 1.54 -0.57
C VAL A 177 17.26 1.63 -1.24
N GLU A 178 17.64 0.58 -1.99
CA GLU A 178 18.87 0.59 -2.78
C GLU A 178 18.79 1.60 -3.94
N LYS A 179 19.93 2.20 -4.29
CA LYS A 179 20.03 3.08 -5.46
C LYS A 179 19.82 2.29 -6.75
N PHE A 180 19.31 2.95 -7.76
CA PHE A 180 19.07 2.37 -9.07
C PHE A 180 20.27 2.60 -9.99
N ASP A 181 20.80 1.52 -10.58
CA ASP A 181 21.96 1.56 -11.46
C ASP A 181 21.57 1.69 -12.94
N SER A 182 20.32 1.38 -13.29
CA SER A 182 19.85 1.37 -14.68
C SER A 182 18.39 1.73 -14.85
N GLN A 183 18.04 2.13 -16.08
CA GLN A 183 16.65 2.37 -16.48
C GLN A 183 15.78 1.11 -16.37
N GLU A 184 16.36 -0.07 -16.58
CA GLU A 184 15.66 -1.34 -16.49
C GLU A 184 15.23 -1.62 -15.04
N GLN A 185 16.11 -1.38 -14.06
CA GLN A 185 15.79 -1.50 -12.63
C GLN A 185 14.76 -0.46 -12.19
N PHE A 186 14.86 0.77 -12.68
CA PHE A 186 13.98 1.87 -12.31
C PHE A 186 12.61 1.79 -13.00
N ARG A 187 12.48 1.11 -14.14
CA ARG A 187 11.24 1.03 -14.92
C ARG A 187 10.01 0.60 -14.11
N PRO A 188 10.07 -0.45 -13.24
CA PRO A 188 8.91 -0.84 -12.43
C PRO A 188 8.49 0.27 -11.46
N VAL A 189 9.42 0.95 -10.83
CA VAL A 189 9.15 2.08 -9.91
C VAL A 189 8.46 3.22 -10.64
N ARG A 190 9.00 3.62 -11.79
CA ARG A 190 8.41 4.67 -12.63
C ARG A 190 6.99 4.32 -13.08
N ARG A 191 6.72 3.04 -13.40
CA ARG A 191 5.38 2.57 -13.75
C ARG A 191 4.43 2.61 -12.57
N SER A 192 4.84 2.12 -11.41
CA SER A 192 4.04 2.20 -10.20
C SER A 192 3.70 3.65 -9.85
N LEU A 193 4.66 4.56 -9.99
CA LEU A 193 4.43 5.98 -9.78
C LEU A 193 3.33 6.53 -10.70
N LYS A 194 3.38 6.19 -11.99
CA LYS A 194 2.38 6.59 -12.97
C LYS A 194 1.02 5.92 -12.73
N GLU A 195 1.01 4.59 -12.66
CA GLU A 195 -0.19 3.76 -12.78
C GLU A 195 -0.92 3.56 -11.43
N ALA A 196 -0.20 3.66 -10.30
CA ALA A 196 -0.78 3.46 -8.98
C ALA A 196 -0.86 4.75 -8.15
N ILE A 197 0.10 5.68 -8.28
CA ILE A 197 0.12 6.89 -7.45
C ILE A 197 -0.48 8.10 -8.17
N ILE A 198 -0.06 8.40 -9.42
CA ILE A 198 -0.58 9.57 -10.14
C ILE A 198 -2.03 9.35 -10.59
N GLN A 199 -2.35 8.16 -11.09
CA GLN A 199 -3.67 7.82 -11.65
C GLN A 199 -4.66 7.26 -10.62
N GLN A 200 -4.49 7.58 -9.34
CA GLN A 200 -5.36 7.09 -8.28
C GLN A 200 -6.66 7.90 -8.15
N ASP A 201 -7.71 7.23 -7.69
CA ASP A 201 -8.98 7.79 -7.23
C ASP A 201 -9.27 7.43 -5.75
N THR A 202 -8.23 7.17 -4.96
CA THR A 202 -8.34 6.61 -3.60
C THR A 202 -9.17 7.47 -2.66
N PHE A 203 -9.20 8.80 -2.84
CA PHE A 203 -10.07 9.65 -2.06
C PHE A 203 -11.55 9.31 -2.30
N ALA A 204 -11.96 9.15 -3.55
CA ALA A 204 -13.34 8.78 -3.91
C ALA A 204 -13.68 7.35 -3.43
N VAL A 205 -12.73 6.43 -3.51
CA VAL A 205 -12.88 5.07 -2.96
C VAL A 205 -13.15 5.11 -1.47
N LEU A 206 -12.30 5.80 -0.71
CA LEU A 206 -12.39 5.84 0.75
C LEU A 206 -13.57 6.67 1.25
N SER A 207 -14.00 7.69 0.51
CA SER A 207 -15.20 8.48 0.90
C SER A 207 -16.47 7.63 0.95
N LYS A 208 -16.50 6.50 0.26
CA LYS A 208 -17.66 5.59 0.14
C LYS A 208 -17.41 4.20 0.73
N THR A 209 -16.24 3.98 1.35
CA THR A 209 -15.92 2.65 1.88
C THR A 209 -16.83 2.29 3.07
N GLU A 210 -17.30 1.06 3.08
CA GLU A 210 -17.98 0.43 4.22
C GLU A 210 -17.01 -0.41 5.06
N THR A 211 -15.81 -0.67 4.53
CA THR A 211 -14.78 -1.43 5.25
C THR A 211 -14.20 -0.58 6.37
N PRO A 212 -14.22 -1.07 7.63
CA PRO A 212 -13.56 -0.40 8.73
C PRO A 212 -12.11 -0.05 8.39
N THR A 213 -11.75 1.23 8.49
CA THR A 213 -10.47 1.75 8.02
C THR A 213 -9.76 2.54 9.11
N LYS A 214 -8.51 2.24 9.37
CA LYS A 214 -7.64 3.05 10.23
C LYS A 214 -6.55 3.68 9.38
N ILE A 215 -6.46 5.01 9.39
CA ILE A 215 -5.37 5.76 8.76
C ILE A 215 -4.44 6.28 9.86
N ILE A 216 -3.14 5.98 9.74
CA ILE A 216 -2.09 6.46 10.64
C ILE A 216 -1.02 7.14 9.80
N TYR A 217 -0.66 8.39 10.12
CA TYR A 217 0.32 9.12 9.33
C TYR A 217 1.23 10.01 10.19
N GLY A 218 2.44 10.26 9.68
CA GLY A 218 3.44 11.09 10.32
C GLY A 218 3.10 12.58 10.27
N ALA A 219 3.37 13.28 11.35
CA ALA A 219 3.19 14.74 11.43
C ALA A 219 4.13 15.52 10.51
N PHE A 220 5.30 14.94 10.25
CA PHE A 220 6.37 15.50 9.42
C PHE A 220 6.52 14.77 8.08
N ASP A 221 5.51 14.05 7.66
CA ASP A 221 5.50 13.30 6.40
C ASP A 221 5.32 14.27 5.21
N PRO A 222 6.32 14.43 4.32
CA PRO A 222 6.24 15.36 3.20
C PRO A 222 5.37 14.83 2.06
N VAL A 223 5.08 13.52 2.03
CA VAL A 223 4.35 12.84 0.96
C VAL A 223 2.85 12.81 1.23
N VAL A 224 2.46 12.80 2.50
CA VAL A 224 1.06 12.69 2.91
C VAL A 224 0.36 14.04 2.89
N ILE A 225 -0.79 14.11 2.22
CA ILE A 225 -1.65 15.28 2.22
C ILE A 225 -2.61 15.21 3.42
N GLY A 226 -2.15 15.63 4.59
CA GLY A 226 -2.88 15.53 5.86
C GLY A 226 -4.27 16.17 5.84
N ARG A 227 -4.48 17.23 5.01
CA ARG A 227 -5.79 17.85 4.81
C ARG A 227 -6.80 16.85 4.24
N ASN A 228 -6.43 16.07 3.25
CA ASN A 228 -7.30 15.09 2.60
C ASN A 228 -7.65 13.95 3.55
N ILE A 229 -6.69 13.48 4.33
CA ILE A 229 -6.91 12.44 5.34
C ILE A 229 -7.89 12.92 6.42
N ARG A 230 -7.71 14.12 6.95
CA ARG A 230 -8.64 14.69 7.95
C ARG A 230 -10.04 14.89 7.36
N LYS A 231 -10.15 15.27 6.09
CA LYS A 231 -11.44 15.40 5.40
C LYS A 231 -12.14 14.03 5.32
N LEU A 232 -11.44 12.98 4.92
CA LEU A 232 -11.97 11.61 4.88
C LEU A 232 -12.51 11.16 6.24
N GLY A 233 -11.76 11.37 7.32
CA GLY A 233 -12.22 11.01 8.67
C GLY A 233 -13.43 11.81 9.19
N ARG A 234 -13.77 12.94 8.53
CA ARG A 234 -14.99 13.72 8.85
C ARG A 234 -16.20 13.29 8.04
N ILE A 235 -16.01 12.88 6.79
CA ILE A 235 -17.11 12.56 5.87
C ILE A 235 -17.51 11.09 5.89
N ASN A 236 -16.68 10.21 6.47
CA ASN A 236 -16.95 8.78 6.56
C ASN A 236 -16.63 8.25 7.96
N ASP A 237 -17.63 7.80 8.70
CA ASP A 237 -17.54 7.29 10.07
C ASP A 237 -16.80 5.96 10.20
N LYS A 238 -16.68 5.19 9.11
CA LYS A 238 -15.88 3.97 9.01
C LYS A 238 -14.37 4.26 9.08
N ILE A 239 -13.96 5.53 8.91
CA ILE A 239 -12.55 5.92 8.87
C ILE A 239 -12.15 6.54 10.21
N LYS A 240 -11.20 5.92 10.89
CA LYS A 240 -10.55 6.47 12.08
C LYS A 240 -9.14 6.94 11.74
N VAL A 241 -8.80 8.17 12.14
CA VAL A 241 -7.53 8.81 11.80
C VAL A 241 -6.68 9.00 13.04
N SER A 242 -5.38 8.69 12.94
CA SER A 242 -4.37 9.01 13.96
C SER A 242 -3.19 9.71 13.30
N ARG A 243 -2.64 10.71 13.98
CA ARG A 243 -1.42 11.42 13.60
C ARG A 243 -0.36 11.15 14.66
N VAL A 244 0.85 10.77 14.24
CA VAL A 244 1.98 10.47 15.12
C VAL A 244 3.18 11.36 14.80
N LEU A 245 4.10 11.52 15.74
CA LEU A 245 5.33 12.30 15.53
C LEU A 245 6.34 11.44 14.77
N SER A 246 6.25 11.41 13.46
CA SER A 246 7.15 10.67 12.57
C SER A 246 7.20 11.30 11.17
N ALA A 247 8.15 10.86 10.35
CA ALA A 247 8.22 11.08 8.91
C ALA A 247 7.38 10.03 8.14
N HIS A 248 7.81 9.65 6.92
CA HIS A 248 7.04 8.81 6.00
C HIS A 248 7.06 7.32 6.37
N ASP A 249 8.17 6.80 6.86
CA ASP A 249 8.33 5.36 7.11
C ASP A 249 7.52 4.86 8.29
N PRO A 250 7.05 3.60 8.26
CA PRO A 250 6.33 2.98 9.36
C PRO A 250 7.20 2.90 10.61
N THR A 251 6.73 3.48 11.70
CA THR A 251 7.40 3.43 12.99
C THR A 251 6.85 2.33 13.88
N LYS A 252 7.62 1.96 14.92
CA LYS A 252 7.17 1.06 15.98
C LYS A 252 5.84 1.50 16.58
N SER A 253 5.66 2.81 16.82
CA SER A 253 4.40 3.37 17.35
C SER A 253 3.20 3.14 16.42
N MET A 254 3.39 3.29 15.10
CA MET A 254 2.32 3.00 14.13
C MET A 254 1.93 1.52 14.15
N ILE A 255 2.91 0.62 14.17
CA ILE A 255 2.66 -0.83 14.17
C ILE A 255 2.02 -1.28 15.49
N SER A 256 2.45 -0.73 16.62
CA SER A 256 1.82 -1.00 17.92
C SER A 256 0.35 -0.56 17.96
N GLN A 257 0.00 0.58 17.32
CA GLN A 257 -1.41 0.97 17.17
C GLN A 257 -2.18 -0.02 16.29
N VAL A 258 -1.60 -0.49 15.19
CA VAL A 258 -2.20 -1.55 14.34
C VAL A 258 -2.47 -2.80 15.18
N SER A 259 -1.50 -3.26 15.97
CA SER A 259 -1.63 -4.44 16.83
C SER A 259 -2.79 -4.30 17.83
N LYS A 260 -2.86 -3.16 18.53
CA LYS A 260 -3.94 -2.87 19.48
C LYS A 260 -5.32 -2.86 18.80
N ASP A 261 -5.42 -2.24 17.62
CA ASP A 261 -6.67 -2.14 16.89
C ASP A 261 -7.13 -3.49 16.30
N ILE A 262 -6.20 -4.37 15.90
CA ILE A 262 -6.52 -5.75 15.48
C ILE A 262 -7.11 -6.53 16.68
N ASN A 263 -6.42 -6.50 17.82
CA ASN A 263 -6.86 -7.20 19.02
C ASN A 263 -8.21 -6.70 19.52
N LYS A 264 -8.48 -5.37 19.40
CA LYS A 264 -9.77 -4.79 19.72
C LYS A 264 -10.86 -5.29 18.78
N ALA A 265 -10.63 -5.25 17.47
CA ALA A 265 -11.60 -5.71 16.47
C ALA A 265 -12.00 -7.20 16.66
N LEU A 266 -11.05 -8.04 17.05
CA LEU A 266 -11.32 -9.47 17.34
C LEU A 266 -12.13 -9.70 18.62
N LYS A 267 -12.08 -8.78 19.58
CA LYS A 267 -12.93 -8.84 20.79
C LYS A 267 -14.37 -8.41 20.50
N GLU A 268 -14.56 -7.47 19.58
CA GLU A 268 -15.88 -6.95 19.17
C GLU A 268 -16.64 -7.90 18.25
N GLN A 269 -15.99 -8.92 17.68
CA GLN A 269 -16.61 -9.98 16.87
C GLN A 269 -17.08 -11.21 17.66
N LYS A 270 -16.79 -11.26 18.95
CA LYS A 270 -17.26 -12.30 19.90
C LYS A 270 -18.52 -11.87 20.58
#